data_a3f8b327f322693ced5f0fb80b5fc6c8
#
_entry.id   a3f8b327f322693ced5f0fb80b5fc6c8
#
_cell.length_a   1.000
_cell.length_b   1.000
_cell.length_c   1.000
_cell.angle_alpha   90.00
_cell.angle_beta   90.00
_cell.angle_gamma   90.00
#
_symmetry.space_group_name_H-M   'P 1'
#
loop_
_entity.id
_entity.type
_entity.pdbx_description
1 polymer ?
#
loop_
_entity_poly.entity_id
_entity_poly.type
_entity_poly.pdbx_seq_one_letter_code
_entity_poly.pdbx_strand_id
1 'polypeptide(L)'
;MLLLWALRALGDEWPEWRGVGRSAVWDEKGVMASFPPGGLTVTWRAAVGRGWSSPVVAGGRVFLTDVEVAGAKATERVLCFDERSGEVLWTHAYGVGYPDWALGPDGGGPRATPVVRDGRLYTLGALGHLFCLDAAGGGVVWAKDLAKELQVKEFTGITASPLVEGELLILQASAKPGACVVAFDRRSGREVWRALDDSFTYSSPIVFTAGGKRQLVVWTQEAVTSLDPATGRTRWREPLRTSGDAAVATPVQVGERLLVGGLMMRLDPDKPAATVLWPEDKALKPRILSNTSTALVRGECVFSARTTGELVCLEWGTGRELWQVEGVTAPGNGAGIHLVWNGDSVLAFTDQGDLVRARMSSKGYEELGRAHLLDGTYSFNGSKRAWAMPAFANRHVFARNDRELVCADLTAATRE
;
A
#
# COMPACT_ATOMS: atom_id res chain seq x y z
N MET A 1 -23.81 5.68 -34.73
CA MET A 1 -24.05 5.20 -33.34
C MET A 1 -22.90 5.64 -32.50
N LEU A 2 -22.99 6.84 -31.87
CA LEU A 2 -21.95 7.42 -31.02
C LEU A 2 -21.97 6.69 -29.68
N LEU A 3 -20.87 5.96 -29.35
CA LEU A 3 -20.63 5.43 -28.02
C LEU A 3 -20.31 6.60 -27.09
N LEU A 4 -21.30 6.97 -26.27
CA LEU A 4 -21.08 7.80 -25.09
C LEU A 4 -20.23 6.98 -24.09
N TRP A 5 -18.94 7.20 -24.07
CA TRP A 5 -18.11 6.87 -22.91
C TRP A 5 -18.51 7.85 -21.81
N ALA A 6 -19.33 7.41 -20.88
CA ALA A 6 -19.56 8.15 -19.65
C ALA A 6 -18.23 8.32 -18.95
N LEU A 7 -17.77 9.57 -18.82
CA LEU A 7 -16.71 9.96 -17.87
C LEU A 7 -17.20 9.57 -16.47
N ARG A 8 -16.88 8.35 -16.01
CA ARG A 8 -16.94 8.03 -14.58
C ARG A 8 -15.92 8.92 -13.90
N ALA A 9 -16.36 9.65 -12.88
CA ALA A 9 -15.47 10.42 -12.03
C ALA A 9 -14.41 9.47 -11.45
N LEU A 10 -13.13 9.84 -11.58
CA LEU A 10 -11.96 9.09 -11.08
C LEU A 10 -11.95 8.89 -9.54
N GLY A 11 -13.01 9.30 -8.84
CA GLY A 11 -13.13 9.23 -7.38
C GLY A 11 -13.65 7.88 -6.85
N ASP A 12 -14.23 7.04 -7.69
CA ASP A 12 -14.92 5.82 -7.27
C ASP A 12 -14.07 4.55 -7.44
N GLU A 13 -12.79 4.68 -7.81
CA GLU A 13 -11.87 3.58 -8.05
C GLU A 13 -10.71 3.58 -7.04
N TRP A 14 -10.08 2.40 -6.85
CA TRP A 14 -8.90 2.19 -6.02
C TRP A 14 -7.79 1.49 -6.83
N PRO A 15 -7.19 2.18 -7.84
CA PRO A 15 -6.43 1.53 -8.90
C PRO A 15 -4.98 1.18 -8.51
N GLU A 16 -4.53 1.57 -7.33
CA GLU A 16 -3.16 1.38 -6.86
C GLU A 16 -3.08 1.32 -5.33
N TRP A 17 -1.90 1.02 -4.80
CA TRP A 17 -1.59 1.05 -3.38
C TRP A 17 -2.06 2.35 -2.72
N ARG A 18 -2.90 2.24 -1.66
CA ARG A 18 -3.50 3.36 -0.91
C ARG A 18 -4.43 4.25 -1.74
N GLY A 19 -4.99 3.74 -2.84
CA GLY A 19 -5.91 4.48 -3.68
C GLY A 19 -5.24 5.52 -4.58
N VAL A 20 -6.04 6.37 -5.20
CA VAL A 20 -5.57 7.35 -6.17
C VAL A 20 -4.47 8.26 -5.59
N GLY A 21 -3.33 8.28 -6.27
CA GLY A 21 -2.16 9.07 -5.85
C GLY A 21 -1.55 8.63 -4.53
N ARG A 22 -1.85 7.43 -4.06
CA ARG A 22 -1.36 6.84 -2.79
C ARG A 22 -1.72 7.66 -1.56
N SER A 23 -2.82 8.40 -1.65
CA SER A 23 -3.23 9.40 -0.64
C SER A 23 -3.90 8.79 0.59
N ALA A 24 -4.45 7.58 0.49
CA ALA A 24 -5.38 6.98 1.44
C ALA A 24 -6.57 7.92 1.75
N VAL A 25 -7.07 8.57 0.70
CA VAL A 25 -8.29 9.37 0.72
C VAL A 25 -9.29 8.74 -0.25
N TRP A 26 -10.48 8.51 0.24
CA TRP A 26 -11.61 8.00 -0.51
C TRP A 26 -12.79 8.95 -0.37
N ASP A 27 -13.01 9.79 -1.38
CA ASP A 27 -13.98 10.90 -1.31
C ASP A 27 -15.40 10.50 -1.73
N GLU A 28 -15.68 9.21 -1.85
CA GLU A 28 -16.99 8.72 -2.27
C GLU A 28 -18.07 9.09 -1.26
N LYS A 29 -19.24 9.48 -1.80
CA LYS A 29 -20.43 9.88 -1.06
C LYS A 29 -21.42 8.72 -0.93
N GLY A 30 -22.36 8.86 0.00
CA GLY A 30 -23.36 7.82 0.23
C GLY A 30 -22.81 6.60 0.96
N VAL A 31 -21.71 6.77 1.69
CA VAL A 31 -21.12 5.77 2.57
C VAL A 31 -21.72 5.86 3.96
N MET A 32 -21.99 4.72 4.60
CA MET A 32 -22.55 4.64 5.96
C MET A 32 -21.77 5.53 6.95
N ALA A 33 -22.49 6.35 7.72
CA ALA A 33 -21.90 7.20 8.75
C ALA A 33 -21.48 6.41 10.00
N SER A 34 -22.11 5.26 10.24
CA SER A 34 -21.80 4.31 11.31
C SER A 34 -22.17 2.90 10.80
N PHE A 35 -21.58 1.88 11.40
CA PHE A 35 -21.91 0.50 11.04
C PHE A 35 -23.05 -0.04 11.91
N PRO A 36 -23.93 -0.88 11.35
CA PRO A 36 -25.01 -1.48 12.11
C PRO A 36 -24.48 -2.50 13.13
N PRO A 37 -25.19 -2.72 14.27
CA PRO A 37 -24.77 -3.67 15.30
C PRO A 37 -24.59 -5.12 14.81
N GLY A 38 -25.28 -5.49 13.72
CA GLY A 38 -25.15 -6.81 13.06
C GLY A 38 -23.96 -6.93 12.11
N GLY A 39 -23.10 -5.92 12.02
CA GLY A 39 -21.99 -5.88 11.07
C GLY A 39 -22.41 -5.42 9.67
N LEU A 40 -21.48 -5.54 8.71
CA LEU A 40 -21.70 -5.16 7.31
C LEU A 40 -22.29 -6.33 6.51
N THR A 41 -23.10 -6.01 5.52
CA THR A 41 -23.56 -7.01 4.55
C THR A 41 -22.43 -7.42 3.64
N VAL A 42 -22.03 -8.69 3.71
CA VAL A 42 -21.07 -9.27 2.78
C VAL A 42 -21.77 -9.55 1.46
N THR A 43 -21.30 -8.89 0.39
CA THR A 43 -21.86 -9.06 -0.96
C THR A 43 -21.39 -10.37 -1.57
N TRP A 44 -20.09 -10.68 -1.45
CA TRP A 44 -19.52 -11.93 -1.91
C TRP A 44 -18.18 -12.25 -1.20
N ARG A 45 -17.80 -13.53 -1.30
CA ARG A 45 -16.49 -14.05 -0.89
C ARG A 45 -15.92 -14.89 -2.01
N ALA A 46 -14.63 -14.76 -2.28
CA ALA A 46 -13.91 -15.56 -3.26
C ALA A 46 -12.68 -16.20 -2.61
N ALA A 47 -12.41 -17.47 -2.92
CA ALA A 47 -11.22 -18.17 -2.43
C ALA A 47 -9.97 -17.62 -3.12
N VAL A 48 -8.92 -17.36 -2.32
CA VAL A 48 -7.60 -16.91 -2.80
C VAL A 48 -6.48 -17.68 -2.10
N GLY A 49 -5.26 -17.57 -2.61
CA GLY A 49 -4.06 -18.11 -2.01
C GLY A 49 -3.40 -17.13 -1.04
N ARG A 50 -2.19 -17.49 -0.59
CA ARG A 50 -1.41 -16.68 0.35
C ARG A 50 -0.84 -15.42 -0.31
N GLY A 51 -0.64 -14.39 0.48
CA GLY A 51 0.01 -13.13 0.07
C GLY A 51 -0.53 -11.93 0.81
N TRP A 52 0.19 -10.81 0.70
CA TRP A 52 -0.17 -9.56 1.40
C TRP A 52 -0.35 -8.39 0.45
N SER A 53 -0.38 -8.63 -0.87
CA SER A 53 -0.76 -7.60 -1.81
C SER A 53 -2.18 -7.13 -1.51
N SER A 54 -2.41 -5.83 -1.52
CA SER A 54 -3.76 -5.27 -1.41
C SER A 54 -4.54 -5.52 -2.71
N PRO A 55 -5.86 -5.71 -2.65
CA PRO A 55 -6.68 -5.65 -3.83
C PRO A 55 -6.64 -4.24 -4.44
N VAL A 56 -6.82 -4.15 -5.76
CA VAL A 56 -7.08 -2.89 -6.46
C VAL A 56 -8.34 -3.01 -7.28
N VAL A 57 -9.07 -1.90 -7.42
CA VAL A 57 -10.38 -1.87 -8.08
C VAL A 57 -10.35 -0.83 -9.19
N ALA A 58 -10.62 -1.26 -10.42
CA ALA A 58 -10.69 -0.39 -11.57
C ALA A 58 -11.54 -1.01 -12.70
N GLY A 59 -12.36 -0.21 -13.37
CA GLY A 59 -13.13 -0.61 -14.53
C GLY A 59 -14.15 -1.73 -14.26
N GLY A 60 -14.71 -1.81 -13.05
CA GLY A 60 -15.64 -2.87 -12.65
C GLY A 60 -14.98 -4.21 -12.37
N ARG A 61 -13.67 -4.20 -12.06
CA ARG A 61 -12.86 -5.39 -11.76
C ARG A 61 -12.08 -5.21 -10.49
N VAL A 62 -11.84 -6.32 -9.79
CA VAL A 62 -10.93 -6.40 -8.65
C VAL A 62 -9.73 -7.25 -9.05
N PHE A 63 -8.52 -6.72 -8.84
CA PHE A 63 -7.28 -7.41 -9.15
C PHE A 63 -6.52 -7.71 -7.87
N LEU A 64 -5.91 -8.89 -7.82
CA LEU A 64 -5.15 -9.36 -6.68
C LEU A 64 -3.99 -10.24 -7.14
N THR A 65 -2.90 -10.27 -6.37
CA THR A 65 -1.84 -11.27 -6.56
C THR A 65 -1.78 -12.20 -5.35
N ASP A 66 -1.58 -13.48 -5.59
CA ASP A 66 -1.42 -14.49 -4.55
C ASP A 66 -0.45 -15.61 -4.96
N VAL A 67 -0.24 -16.59 -4.08
CA VAL A 67 0.50 -17.80 -4.37
C VAL A 67 -0.25 -19.04 -3.88
N GLU A 68 -0.31 -20.05 -4.73
CA GLU A 68 -0.65 -21.42 -4.35
C GLU A 68 0.61 -22.25 -4.13
N VAL A 69 0.66 -23.02 -3.05
CA VAL A 69 1.77 -23.91 -2.74
C VAL A 69 1.23 -25.35 -2.63
N ALA A 70 1.81 -26.23 -3.46
CA ALA A 70 1.48 -27.64 -3.49
C ALA A 70 2.78 -28.46 -3.33
N GLY A 71 3.06 -28.88 -2.10
CA GLY A 71 4.33 -29.53 -1.75
C GLY A 71 5.53 -28.61 -1.99
N ALA A 72 6.48 -29.03 -2.83
CA ALA A 72 7.65 -28.24 -3.21
C ALA A 72 7.41 -27.25 -4.38
N LYS A 73 6.18 -27.14 -4.88
CA LYS A 73 5.85 -26.28 -6.02
C LYS A 73 5.08 -25.05 -5.52
N ALA A 74 5.50 -23.88 -5.94
CA ALA A 74 4.79 -22.63 -5.76
C ALA A 74 4.39 -22.03 -7.11
N THR A 75 3.16 -21.55 -7.20
CA THR A 75 2.60 -20.88 -8.38
C THR A 75 2.05 -19.55 -7.96
N GLU A 76 2.69 -18.46 -8.35
CA GLU A 76 2.12 -17.12 -8.17
C GLU A 76 1.05 -16.87 -9.24
N ARG A 77 -0.01 -16.17 -8.83
CA ARG A 77 -1.14 -15.85 -9.69
C ARG A 77 -1.46 -14.38 -9.63
N VAL A 78 -1.92 -13.86 -10.75
CA VAL A 78 -2.63 -12.59 -10.87
C VAL A 78 -4.08 -12.94 -11.16
N LEU A 79 -4.96 -12.56 -10.26
CA LEU A 79 -6.38 -12.86 -10.32
C LEU A 79 -7.17 -11.59 -10.68
N CYS A 80 -8.16 -11.74 -11.53
CA CYS A 80 -9.14 -10.71 -11.87
C CYS A 80 -10.53 -11.22 -11.56
N PHE A 81 -11.25 -10.49 -10.74
CA PHE A 81 -12.63 -10.81 -10.38
C PHE A 81 -13.58 -9.76 -10.96
N ASP A 82 -14.80 -10.15 -11.26
CA ASP A 82 -15.90 -9.22 -11.45
C ASP A 82 -16.19 -8.51 -10.12
N GLU A 83 -16.25 -7.20 -10.13
CA GLU A 83 -16.42 -6.39 -8.92
C GLU A 83 -17.74 -6.68 -8.19
N ARG A 84 -18.82 -7.01 -8.92
CA ARG A 84 -20.16 -7.17 -8.36
C ARG A 84 -20.42 -8.58 -7.85
N SER A 85 -19.94 -9.59 -8.59
CA SER A 85 -20.24 -11.00 -8.30
C SER A 85 -19.11 -11.73 -7.56
N GLY A 86 -17.86 -11.23 -7.65
CA GLY A 86 -16.70 -11.95 -7.15
C GLY A 86 -16.28 -13.15 -8.01
N GLU A 87 -16.91 -13.34 -9.18
CA GLU A 87 -16.52 -14.39 -10.12
C GLU A 87 -15.15 -14.11 -10.73
N VAL A 88 -14.33 -15.15 -10.87
CA VAL A 88 -13.03 -15.04 -11.53
C VAL A 88 -13.23 -14.84 -13.04
N LEU A 89 -12.83 -13.69 -13.56
CA LEU A 89 -12.91 -13.37 -14.98
C LEU A 89 -11.72 -13.94 -15.75
N TRP A 90 -10.51 -13.87 -15.16
CA TRP A 90 -9.30 -14.47 -15.71
C TRP A 90 -8.22 -14.65 -14.63
N THR A 91 -7.26 -15.52 -14.92
CA THR A 91 -6.08 -15.79 -14.08
C THR A 91 -4.84 -15.85 -14.98
N HIS A 92 -3.79 -15.12 -14.57
CA HIS A 92 -2.44 -15.29 -15.12
C HIS A 92 -1.59 -15.96 -14.05
N ALA A 93 -1.05 -17.16 -14.35
CA ALA A 93 -0.32 -17.98 -13.39
C ALA A 93 1.08 -18.34 -13.91
N TYR A 94 2.07 -18.38 -13.01
CA TYR A 94 3.44 -18.75 -13.37
C TYR A 94 4.16 -19.44 -12.20
N GLY A 95 5.01 -20.41 -12.52
CA GLY A 95 5.80 -21.14 -11.51
C GLY A 95 6.91 -20.27 -10.92
N VAL A 96 7.16 -20.40 -9.62
CA VAL A 96 8.22 -19.68 -8.89
C VAL A 96 9.04 -20.63 -8.02
N GLY A 97 10.34 -20.37 -7.93
CA GLY A 97 11.28 -21.15 -7.12
C GLY A 97 11.41 -20.60 -5.71
N TYR A 98 10.37 -20.71 -4.91
CA TYR A 98 10.45 -20.31 -3.49
C TYR A 98 11.42 -21.20 -2.72
N PRO A 99 12.20 -20.67 -1.76
CA PRO A 99 13.00 -21.51 -0.88
C PRO A 99 12.10 -22.24 0.13
N ASP A 100 12.65 -23.30 0.71
CA ASP A 100 11.93 -24.21 1.58
C ASP A 100 11.17 -23.52 2.72
N TRP A 101 11.75 -22.52 3.36
CA TRP A 101 11.09 -21.78 4.44
C TRP A 101 9.84 -21.01 3.95
N ALA A 102 9.83 -20.55 2.70
CA ALA A 102 8.68 -19.83 2.13
C ALA A 102 7.59 -20.78 1.60
N LEU A 103 7.88 -22.07 1.47
CA LEU A 103 6.89 -23.08 1.11
C LEU A 103 6.03 -23.51 2.31
N GLY A 104 6.51 -23.30 3.54
CA GLY A 104 5.77 -23.61 4.78
C GLY A 104 4.52 -22.73 4.97
N PRO A 105 3.66 -23.07 5.95
CA PRO A 105 2.37 -22.37 6.17
C PRO A 105 2.53 -20.87 6.46
N ASP A 106 3.64 -20.47 7.04
CA ASP A 106 3.95 -19.07 7.37
C ASP A 106 4.91 -18.40 6.33
N GLY A 107 5.02 -18.98 5.13
CA GLY A 107 5.97 -18.54 4.11
C GLY A 107 5.60 -17.24 3.37
N GLY A 108 4.40 -16.74 3.57
CA GLY A 108 3.92 -15.54 2.87
C GLY A 108 3.66 -15.80 1.37
N GLY A 109 3.72 -14.75 0.56
CA GLY A 109 3.47 -14.73 -0.88
C GLY A 109 3.78 -13.36 -1.46
N PRO A 110 3.23 -13.01 -2.65
CA PRO A 110 3.37 -11.68 -3.23
C PRO A 110 2.86 -10.59 -2.27
N ARG A 111 3.62 -9.50 -2.16
CA ARG A 111 3.34 -8.39 -1.23
C ARG A 111 3.10 -7.07 -1.95
N ALA A 112 3.73 -6.88 -3.10
CA ALA A 112 3.56 -5.69 -3.93
C ALA A 112 2.12 -5.60 -4.45
N THR A 113 1.46 -4.49 -4.17
CA THR A 113 0.11 -4.22 -4.68
C THR A 113 0.20 -3.87 -6.16
N PRO A 114 -0.63 -4.46 -7.02
CA PRO A 114 -0.70 -4.09 -8.42
C PRO A 114 -1.05 -2.63 -8.65
N VAL A 115 -0.81 -2.12 -9.86
CA VAL A 115 -1.32 -0.81 -10.29
C VAL A 115 -1.99 -0.92 -11.64
N VAL A 116 -3.19 -0.36 -11.74
CA VAL A 116 -3.96 -0.25 -13.00
C VAL A 116 -3.82 1.16 -13.55
N ARG A 117 -3.42 1.26 -14.82
CA ARG A 117 -3.35 2.55 -15.53
C ARG A 117 -3.61 2.35 -17.03
N ASP A 118 -4.54 3.11 -17.57
CA ASP A 118 -4.85 3.13 -19.01
C ASP A 118 -5.09 1.72 -19.61
N GLY A 119 -5.90 0.89 -18.93
CA GLY A 119 -6.21 -0.47 -19.35
C GLY A 119 -5.06 -1.48 -19.22
N ARG A 120 -3.97 -1.10 -18.55
CA ARG A 120 -2.84 -1.98 -18.23
C ARG A 120 -2.78 -2.25 -16.75
N LEU A 121 -2.45 -3.50 -16.41
CA LEU A 121 -2.19 -3.95 -15.05
C LEU A 121 -0.70 -4.27 -14.91
N TYR A 122 -0.03 -3.59 -13.99
CA TYR A 122 1.39 -3.86 -13.68
C TYR A 122 1.46 -4.61 -12.35
N THR A 123 2.09 -5.78 -12.37
CA THR A 123 2.22 -6.65 -11.19
C THR A 123 3.67 -7.03 -10.95
N LEU A 124 4.03 -7.17 -9.68
CA LEU A 124 5.37 -7.55 -9.27
C LEU A 124 5.28 -8.73 -8.29
N GLY A 125 5.78 -9.87 -8.72
CA GLY A 125 5.89 -11.08 -7.90
C GLY A 125 7.00 -10.98 -6.87
N ALA A 126 6.95 -11.82 -5.84
CA ALA A 126 7.89 -11.80 -4.72
C ALA A 126 9.35 -11.96 -5.17
N LEU A 127 9.60 -12.73 -6.20
CA LEU A 127 10.95 -13.00 -6.73
C LEU A 127 11.35 -12.10 -7.92
N GLY A 128 10.61 -11.00 -8.15
CA GLY A 128 10.95 -10.05 -9.19
C GLY A 128 10.37 -10.34 -10.58
N HIS A 129 9.38 -11.21 -10.69
CA HIS A 129 8.62 -11.39 -11.92
C HIS A 129 7.71 -10.16 -12.13
N LEU A 130 8.07 -9.32 -13.08
CA LEU A 130 7.35 -8.09 -13.41
C LEU A 130 6.54 -8.29 -14.69
N PHE A 131 5.23 -8.06 -14.62
CA PHE A 131 4.36 -8.16 -15.79
C PHE A 131 3.63 -6.84 -16.05
N CYS A 132 3.44 -6.54 -17.32
CA CYS A 132 2.41 -5.67 -17.83
C CYS A 132 1.37 -6.55 -18.52
N LEU A 133 0.16 -6.59 -17.98
CA LEU A 133 -0.95 -7.36 -18.50
C LEU A 133 -2.01 -6.44 -19.11
N ASP A 134 -2.74 -6.93 -20.08
CA ASP A 134 -4.01 -6.32 -20.47
C ASP A 134 -5.01 -6.49 -19.33
N ALA A 135 -5.52 -5.40 -18.77
CA ALA A 135 -6.40 -5.46 -17.60
C ALA A 135 -7.76 -6.12 -17.93
N ALA A 136 -8.19 -6.09 -19.18
CA ALA A 136 -9.49 -6.67 -19.58
C ALA A 136 -9.42 -8.19 -19.72
N GLY A 137 -8.35 -8.73 -20.29
CA GLY A 137 -8.27 -10.15 -20.65
C GLY A 137 -7.11 -10.91 -20.01
N GLY A 138 -6.24 -10.27 -19.22
CA GLY A 138 -5.10 -10.92 -18.57
C GLY A 138 -3.94 -11.30 -19.49
N GLY A 139 -4.01 -10.93 -20.77
CA GLY A 139 -2.96 -11.22 -21.76
C GLY A 139 -1.67 -10.46 -21.43
N VAL A 140 -0.52 -11.16 -21.56
CA VAL A 140 0.79 -10.55 -21.33
C VAL A 140 1.15 -9.58 -22.47
N VAL A 141 1.37 -8.32 -22.12
CA VAL A 141 1.86 -7.28 -23.05
C VAL A 141 3.38 -7.32 -23.10
N TRP A 142 4.01 -7.34 -21.93
CA TRP A 142 5.43 -7.59 -21.76
C TRP A 142 5.71 -8.15 -20.36
N ALA A 143 6.85 -8.82 -20.21
CA ALA A 143 7.28 -9.40 -18.94
C ALA A 143 8.79 -9.25 -18.76
N LYS A 144 9.22 -9.24 -17.48
CA LYS A 144 10.64 -9.22 -17.08
C LYS A 144 10.87 -10.13 -15.87
N ASP A 145 12.05 -10.71 -15.83
CA ASP A 145 12.58 -11.41 -14.67
C ASP A 145 13.69 -10.54 -14.06
N LEU A 146 13.31 -9.68 -13.10
CA LEU A 146 14.23 -8.72 -12.50
C LEU A 146 15.35 -9.41 -11.71
N ALA A 147 15.09 -10.61 -11.16
CA ALA A 147 16.12 -11.37 -10.46
C ALA A 147 17.26 -11.74 -11.41
N LYS A 148 16.95 -12.13 -12.63
CA LYS A 148 17.95 -12.45 -13.66
C LYS A 148 18.54 -11.21 -14.32
N GLU A 149 17.69 -10.25 -14.73
CA GLU A 149 18.12 -9.07 -15.49
C GLU A 149 18.96 -8.09 -14.66
N LEU A 150 18.64 -7.95 -13.37
CA LEU A 150 19.31 -7.03 -12.46
C LEU A 150 20.19 -7.73 -11.42
N GLN A 151 20.30 -9.05 -11.46
CA GLN A 151 21.09 -9.87 -10.54
C GLN A 151 20.71 -9.62 -9.06
N VAL A 152 19.42 -9.51 -8.77
CA VAL A 152 18.92 -9.36 -7.41
C VAL A 152 19.31 -10.58 -6.58
N LYS A 153 20.11 -10.38 -5.52
CA LYS A 153 20.66 -11.46 -4.69
C LYS A 153 19.89 -11.70 -3.41
N GLU A 154 19.00 -10.78 -3.05
CA GLU A 154 18.32 -10.84 -1.76
C GLU A 154 16.95 -11.51 -1.90
N PHE A 155 16.72 -12.43 -0.98
CA PHE A 155 15.62 -13.39 -1.06
C PHE A 155 14.36 -12.99 -0.29
N THR A 156 14.39 -11.95 0.54
CA THR A 156 13.17 -11.52 1.31
C THR A 156 12.03 -11.05 0.40
N GLY A 157 12.28 -10.96 -0.90
CA GLY A 157 11.31 -10.60 -1.92
C GLY A 157 11.26 -9.09 -2.20
N ILE A 158 10.92 -8.74 -3.44
CA ILE A 158 10.63 -7.36 -3.82
C ILE A 158 9.19 -7.06 -3.41
N THR A 159 8.98 -6.08 -2.52
CA THR A 159 7.69 -5.89 -1.85
C THR A 159 7.07 -4.52 -2.08
N ALA A 160 7.88 -3.51 -2.41
CA ALA A 160 7.38 -2.17 -2.71
C ALA A 160 6.48 -2.17 -3.94
N SER A 161 5.30 -1.57 -3.82
CA SER A 161 4.33 -1.52 -4.93
C SER A 161 4.84 -0.66 -6.07
N PRO A 162 4.71 -1.12 -7.34
CA PRO A 162 5.07 -0.35 -8.52
C PRO A 162 4.37 1.00 -8.57
N LEU A 163 5.05 2.02 -9.05
CA LEU A 163 4.52 3.38 -9.24
C LEU A 163 4.49 3.74 -10.72
N VAL A 164 3.34 4.19 -11.22
CA VAL A 164 3.24 4.77 -12.56
C VAL A 164 3.31 6.29 -12.48
N GLU A 165 4.31 6.88 -13.12
CA GLU A 165 4.48 8.33 -13.27
C GLU A 165 4.68 8.70 -14.73
N GLY A 166 3.67 9.31 -15.35
CA GLY A 166 3.66 9.58 -16.79
C GLY A 166 3.84 8.30 -17.60
N GLU A 167 4.88 8.25 -18.43
CA GLU A 167 5.23 7.08 -19.23
C GLU A 167 6.19 6.09 -18.53
N LEU A 168 6.45 6.30 -17.25
CA LEU A 168 7.37 5.47 -16.48
C LEU A 168 6.65 4.54 -15.50
N LEU A 169 7.17 3.32 -15.38
CA LEU A 169 6.92 2.39 -14.30
C LEU A 169 8.16 2.33 -13.40
N ILE A 170 8.03 2.78 -12.15
CA ILE A 170 9.15 2.94 -11.22
C ILE A 170 9.03 1.93 -10.08
N LEU A 171 10.13 1.27 -9.75
CA LEU A 171 10.21 0.22 -8.74
C LEU A 171 11.41 0.43 -7.81
N GLN A 172 11.30 -0.01 -6.57
CA GLN A 172 12.46 -0.42 -5.77
C GLN A 172 12.81 -1.87 -6.14
N ALA A 173 13.92 -2.09 -6.84
CA ALA A 173 14.26 -3.40 -7.41
C ALA A 173 15.32 -4.16 -6.60
N SER A 174 15.88 -3.56 -5.55
CA SER A 174 16.86 -4.21 -4.66
C SER A 174 18.16 -4.63 -5.32
N ALA A 175 18.48 -4.14 -6.49
CA ALA A 175 19.64 -4.57 -7.24
C ALA A 175 20.84 -3.66 -7.04
N LYS A 176 22.02 -4.24 -7.01
CA LYS A 176 23.31 -3.53 -6.94
C LYS A 176 24.23 -4.04 -8.05
N PRO A 177 25.08 -3.16 -8.62
CA PRO A 177 25.24 -1.74 -8.32
C PRO A 177 24.21 -0.84 -9.04
N GLY A 178 23.90 0.30 -8.42
CA GLY A 178 23.19 1.42 -9.04
C GLY A 178 21.72 1.18 -9.39
N ALA A 179 21.10 0.10 -8.93
CA ALA A 179 19.77 -0.32 -9.34
C ALA A 179 18.82 -0.61 -8.16
N CYS A 180 19.01 0.09 -7.02
CA CYS A 180 18.03 0.04 -5.94
C CYS A 180 16.67 0.56 -6.41
N VAL A 181 16.66 1.60 -7.24
CA VAL A 181 15.46 2.13 -7.90
C VAL A 181 15.65 2.07 -9.40
N VAL A 182 14.66 1.54 -10.11
CA VAL A 182 14.70 1.40 -11.58
C VAL A 182 13.41 1.93 -12.18
N ALA A 183 13.51 2.63 -13.30
CA ALA A 183 12.37 3.05 -14.10
C ALA A 183 12.39 2.39 -15.47
N PHE A 184 11.23 1.89 -15.86
CA PHE A 184 10.98 1.31 -17.18
C PHE A 184 9.98 2.17 -17.95
N ASP A 185 10.11 2.21 -19.26
CA ASP A 185 9.03 2.66 -20.12
C ASP A 185 7.84 1.71 -19.94
N ARG A 186 6.73 2.23 -19.47
CA ARG A 186 5.58 1.41 -19.04
C ARG A 186 4.88 0.67 -20.19
N ARG A 187 5.08 1.10 -21.45
CA ARG A 187 4.47 0.49 -22.62
C ARG A 187 5.29 -0.68 -23.16
N SER A 188 6.60 -0.56 -23.12
CA SER A 188 7.52 -1.54 -23.72
C SER A 188 8.30 -2.38 -22.71
N GLY A 189 8.34 -1.98 -21.43
CA GLY A 189 9.20 -2.60 -20.42
C GLY A 189 10.70 -2.30 -20.60
N ARG A 190 11.08 -1.41 -21.54
CA ARG A 190 12.48 -1.02 -21.74
C ARG A 190 12.96 -0.18 -20.55
N GLU A 191 14.11 -0.50 -19.97
CA GLU A 191 14.74 0.32 -18.93
C GLU A 191 15.06 1.71 -19.44
N VAL A 192 14.72 2.74 -18.67
CA VAL A 192 14.97 4.16 -18.97
C VAL A 192 16.10 4.69 -18.11
N TRP A 193 16.06 4.43 -16.80
CA TRP A 193 17.11 4.80 -15.87
C TRP A 193 17.12 3.89 -14.64
N ARG A 194 18.27 3.87 -13.96
CA ARG A 194 18.45 3.25 -12.64
C ARG A 194 19.20 4.18 -11.71
N ALA A 195 19.01 4.04 -10.40
CA ALA A 195 19.58 4.92 -9.40
C ALA A 195 19.75 4.21 -8.04
N LEU A 196 20.67 4.74 -7.25
CA LEU A 196 21.02 4.39 -5.87
C LEU A 196 21.69 3.01 -5.72
N ASP A 197 22.68 2.98 -4.84
CA ASP A 197 23.38 1.76 -4.39
C ASP A 197 22.89 1.25 -3.01
N ASP A 198 21.78 1.82 -2.54
CA ASP A 198 21.18 1.52 -1.26
C ASP A 198 20.58 0.11 -1.22
N SER A 199 20.41 -0.40 -0.02
CA SER A 199 19.57 -1.57 0.23
C SER A 199 18.10 -1.15 0.30
N PHE A 200 17.22 -1.99 -0.24
CA PHE A 200 15.78 -1.69 -0.31
C PHE A 200 15.09 -1.76 1.05
N THR A 201 13.89 -1.22 1.10
CA THR A 201 12.90 -1.49 2.13
C THR A 201 11.58 -1.93 1.48
N TYR A 202 10.59 -2.28 2.27
CA TYR A 202 9.24 -2.60 1.79
C TYR A 202 8.40 -1.35 1.52
N SER A 203 8.94 -0.17 1.80
CA SER A 203 8.24 1.10 1.60
C SER A 203 8.01 1.40 0.13
N SER A 204 6.78 1.67 -0.22
CA SER A 204 6.41 2.05 -1.60
C SER A 204 6.75 3.51 -1.87
N PRO A 205 7.32 3.85 -3.05
CA PRO A 205 7.66 5.22 -3.41
C PRO A 205 6.42 6.10 -3.59
N ILE A 206 6.59 7.41 -3.45
CA ILE A 206 5.57 8.41 -3.80
C ILE A 206 6.14 9.47 -4.73
N VAL A 207 5.25 10.15 -5.47
CA VAL A 207 5.62 11.28 -6.33
C VAL A 207 4.73 12.47 -6.04
N PHE A 208 5.32 13.64 -5.88
CA PHE A 208 4.61 14.91 -5.66
C PHE A 208 5.38 16.08 -6.27
N THR A 209 4.75 17.26 -6.28
CA THR A 209 5.40 18.51 -6.69
C THR A 209 5.64 19.38 -5.47
N ALA A 210 6.88 19.78 -5.23
CA ALA A 210 7.28 20.75 -4.21
C ALA A 210 8.55 21.48 -4.66
N GLY A 211 8.74 22.73 -4.22
CA GLY A 211 9.86 23.57 -4.65
C GLY A 211 9.94 23.72 -6.17
N GLY A 212 8.78 23.87 -6.82
CA GLY A 212 8.68 24.03 -8.29
C GLY A 212 9.15 22.81 -9.10
N LYS A 213 9.39 21.66 -8.47
CA LYS A 213 9.89 20.45 -9.13
C LYS A 213 9.08 19.22 -8.79
N ARG A 214 8.91 18.33 -9.77
CA ARG A 214 8.39 16.99 -9.58
C ARG A 214 9.43 16.14 -8.85
N GLN A 215 9.07 15.47 -7.77
CA GLN A 215 9.97 14.73 -6.88
C GLN A 215 9.46 13.32 -6.64
N LEU A 216 10.30 12.32 -6.90
CA LEU A 216 10.09 10.93 -6.52
C LEU A 216 10.78 10.71 -5.17
N VAL A 217 10.05 10.38 -4.14
CA VAL A 217 10.61 10.07 -2.82
C VAL A 217 10.60 8.58 -2.57
N VAL A 218 11.77 8.06 -2.23
CA VAL A 218 11.98 6.67 -1.85
C VAL A 218 12.61 6.61 -0.46
N TRP A 219 12.21 5.62 0.32
CA TRP A 219 12.83 5.30 1.60
C TRP A 219 13.56 3.97 1.48
N THR A 220 14.88 4.01 1.61
CA THR A 220 15.80 2.87 1.59
C THR A 220 16.27 2.52 3.00
N GLN A 221 17.06 1.47 3.17
CA GLN A 221 17.63 1.14 4.49
C GLN A 221 18.56 2.23 5.01
N GLU A 222 19.15 3.05 4.14
CA GLU A 222 20.12 4.07 4.47
C GLU A 222 19.51 5.46 4.63
N ALA A 223 18.50 5.80 3.84
CA ALA A 223 18.03 7.19 3.75
C ALA A 223 16.64 7.35 3.13
N VAL A 224 16.06 8.52 3.34
CA VAL A 224 15.01 9.08 2.49
C VAL A 224 15.69 9.88 1.38
N THR A 225 15.39 9.53 0.13
CA THR A 225 16.00 10.19 -1.03
C THR A 225 14.92 10.72 -1.97
N SER A 226 15.05 11.99 -2.35
CA SER A 226 14.27 12.58 -3.43
C SER A 226 15.05 12.51 -4.73
N LEU A 227 14.41 11.95 -5.75
CA LEU A 227 14.94 11.81 -7.10
C LEU A 227 14.12 12.63 -8.08
N ASP A 228 14.73 13.01 -9.18
CA ASP A 228 14.03 13.44 -10.36
C ASP A 228 13.33 12.22 -11.00
N PRO A 229 12.00 12.16 -11.10
CA PRO A 229 11.33 10.98 -11.62
C PRO A 229 11.63 10.70 -13.10
N ALA A 230 12.01 11.74 -13.88
CA ALA A 230 12.32 11.56 -15.30
C ALA A 230 13.72 10.98 -15.56
N THR A 231 14.68 11.18 -14.63
CA THR A 231 16.09 10.87 -14.86
C THR A 231 16.76 10.03 -13.78
N GLY A 232 16.11 9.81 -12.62
CA GLY A 232 16.69 9.15 -11.46
C GLY A 232 17.75 9.97 -10.70
N ARG A 233 18.02 11.22 -11.13
CA ARG A 233 19.03 12.08 -10.47
C ARG A 233 18.58 12.48 -9.07
N THR A 234 19.47 12.33 -8.07
CA THR A 234 19.20 12.77 -6.70
C THR A 234 19.05 14.28 -6.61
N ARG A 235 17.97 14.74 -5.99
CA ARG A 235 17.70 16.15 -5.67
C ARG A 235 18.16 16.48 -4.26
N TRP A 236 17.77 15.67 -3.27
CA TRP A 236 18.21 15.74 -1.88
C TRP A 236 18.17 14.37 -1.23
N ARG A 237 18.87 14.23 -0.12
CA ARG A 237 18.97 12.99 0.64
C ARG A 237 19.06 13.30 2.13
N GLU A 238 18.25 12.64 2.93
CA GLU A 238 18.24 12.72 4.39
C GLU A 238 18.52 11.34 4.99
N PRO A 239 19.59 11.16 5.76
CA PRO A 239 19.89 9.88 6.41
C PRO A 239 18.76 9.43 7.34
N LEU A 240 18.22 8.24 7.10
CA LEU A 240 17.19 7.60 7.92
C LEU A 240 17.40 6.09 7.86
N ARG A 241 18.30 5.60 8.70
CA ARG A 241 18.62 4.17 8.73
C ARG A 241 17.52 3.36 9.37
N THR A 242 17.27 2.17 8.81
CA THR A 242 16.38 1.16 9.36
C THR A 242 17.18 -0.03 9.88
N SER A 243 16.61 -0.82 10.77
CA SER A 243 17.15 -2.12 11.16
C SER A 243 16.65 -3.21 10.22
N GLY A 244 17.22 -3.27 9.00
CA GLY A 244 16.80 -4.23 7.98
C GLY A 244 15.72 -3.69 7.03
N ASP A 245 15.09 -4.57 6.27
CA ASP A 245 14.15 -4.29 5.18
C ASP A 245 12.70 -4.02 5.61
N ALA A 246 12.37 -4.31 6.88
CA ALA A 246 11.01 -4.28 7.42
C ALA A 246 10.38 -2.88 7.59
N ALA A 247 10.90 -1.84 6.95
CA ALA A 247 10.26 -0.54 6.88
C ALA A 247 9.18 -0.56 5.77
N VAL A 248 7.93 -0.74 6.15
CA VAL A 248 6.79 -0.92 5.23
C VAL A 248 6.04 0.38 4.98
N ALA A 249 5.98 1.27 6.01
CA ALA A 249 5.22 2.51 5.93
C ALA A 249 5.63 3.36 4.72
N THR A 250 4.65 3.74 3.93
CA THR A 250 4.84 4.61 2.75
C THR A 250 5.09 6.04 3.20
N PRO A 251 5.98 6.82 2.56
CA PRO A 251 6.07 8.25 2.79
C PRO A 251 4.72 8.95 2.59
N VAL A 252 4.41 9.95 3.41
CA VAL A 252 3.15 10.72 3.32
C VAL A 252 3.46 12.19 3.13
N GLN A 253 2.98 12.77 2.03
CA GLN A 253 3.13 14.20 1.72
C GLN A 253 1.78 14.90 1.76
N VAL A 254 1.68 16.01 2.52
CA VAL A 254 0.50 16.87 2.57
C VAL A 254 0.96 18.33 2.70
N GLY A 255 0.70 19.16 1.69
CA GLY A 255 1.22 20.53 1.65
C GLY A 255 2.75 20.55 1.67
N GLU A 256 3.34 21.29 2.60
CA GLU A 256 4.80 21.34 2.81
C GLU A 256 5.33 20.23 3.74
N ARG A 257 4.50 19.28 4.15
CA ARG A 257 4.85 18.25 5.13
C ARG A 257 5.21 16.95 4.44
N LEU A 258 6.29 16.31 4.88
CA LEU A 258 6.69 14.98 4.43
C LEU A 258 7.04 14.14 5.66
N LEU A 259 6.23 13.12 5.91
CA LEU A 259 6.45 12.14 6.97
C LEU A 259 6.97 10.84 6.38
N VAL A 260 8.08 10.34 6.93
CA VAL A 260 8.66 9.05 6.53
C VAL A 260 9.09 8.28 7.78
N GLY A 261 8.43 7.17 8.07
CA GLY A 261 8.80 6.27 9.16
C GLY A 261 9.03 6.93 10.53
N GLY A 262 8.24 7.95 10.87
CA GLY A 262 8.40 8.73 12.12
C GLY A 262 9.41 9.87 12.03
N LEU A 263 9.92 10.19 10.85
CA LEU A 263 10.68 11.41 10.56
C LEU A 263 9.77 12.41 9.88
N MET A 264 9.50 13.54 10.52
CA MET A 264 8.78 14.66 9.93
C MET A 264 9.74 15.67 9.35
N MET A 265 9.49 16.04 8.11
CA MET A 265 10.24 17.04 7.37
C MET A 265 9.32 18.13 6.84
N ARG A 266 9.85 19.35 6.70
CA ARG A 266 9.26 20.43 5.92
C ARG A 266 9.93 20.50 4.57
N LEU A 267 9.12 20.47 3.51
CA LEU A 267 9.56 20.69 2.15
C LEU A 267 9.74 22.20 1.92
N ASP A 268 10.83 22.56 1.23
CA ASP A 268 11.08 23.95 0.86
C ASP A 268 10.12 24.35 -0.27
N PRO A 269 9.43 25.50 -0.18
CA PRO A 269 8.47 25.95 -1.19
C PRO A 269 9.13 26.36 -2.52
N ASP A 270 10.38 26.82 -2.50
CA ASP A 270 11.04 27.46 -3.63
C ASP A 270 12.04 26.55 -4.36
N LYS A 271 12.56 25.52 -3.70
CA LYS A 271 13.54 24.58 -4.25
C LYS A 271 13.29 23.15 -3.77
N PRO A 272 13.77 22.12 -4.52
CA PRO A 272 13.63 20.73 -4.12
C PRO A 272 14.58 20.40 -2.96
N ALA A 273 14.19 20.74 -1.74
CA ALA A 273 14.90 20.49 -0.50
C ALA A 273 13.92 20.14 0.62
N ALA A 274 14.41 19.53 1.70
CA ALA A 274 13.65 19.23 2.89
C ALA A 274 14.47 19.51 4.14
N THR A 275 13.80 19.95 5.22
CA THR A 275 14.40 20.19 6.53
C THR A 275 13.71 19.33 7.57
N VAL A 276 14.48 18.60 8.37
CA VAL A 276 13.95 17.79 9.47
C VAL A 276 13.36 18.69 10.54
N LEU A 277 12.14 18.40 10.96
CA LEU A 277 11.44 19.08 12.06
C LEU A 277 11.58 18.27 13.35
N TRP A 278 11.32 16.98 13.30
CA TRP A 278 11.44 16.07 14.45
C TRP A 278 11.53 14.59 13.97
N PRO A 279 12.00 13.68 14.85
CA PRO A 279 12.68 13.92 16.12
C PRO A 279 14.11 14.43 15.92
N GLU A 280 14.64 15.19 16.88
CA GLU A 280 16.04 15.61 16.88
C GLU A 280 16.96 14.40 17.02
N ASP A 281 16.65 13.50 17.98
CA ASP A 281 17.35 12.21 18.10
C ASP A 281 16.78 11.20 17.12
N LYS A 282 17.53 11.00 16.06
CA LYS A 282 17.16 10.04 14.99
C LYS A 282 17.15 8.57 15.45
N ALA A 283 17.73 8.21 16.58
CA ALA A 283 17.63 6.85 17.12
C ALA A 283 16.25 6.51 17.70
N LEU A 284 15.42 7.52 18.03
CA LEU A 284 14.08 7.34 18.57
C LEU A 284 13.00 7.07 17.51
N LYS A 285 13.28 7.28 16.23
CA LYS A 285 12.31 7.20 15.12
C LYS A 285 11.49 5.90 15.06
N PRO A 286 12.09 4.71 15.17
CA PRO A 286 11.34 3.46 15.05
C PRO A 286 10.31 3.26 16.17
N ARG A 287 10.41 4.03 17.26
CA ARG A 287 9.56 3.91 18.44
C ARG A 287 8.36 4.85 18.45
N ILE A 288 8.37 5.87 17.59
CA ILE A 288 7.31 6.89 17.59
C ILE A 288 6.07 6.38 16.86
N LEU A 289 6.25 5.83 15.67
CA LEU A 289 5.17 5.33 14.82
C LEU A 289 5.45 3.90 14.34
N SER A 290 4.39 3.20 13.90
CA SER A 290 4.50 1.86 13.36
C SER A 290 5.34 1.82 12.07
N ASN A 291 6.14 0.79 11.92
CA ASN A 291 6.82 0.49 10.66
C ASN A 291 5.89 -0.15 9.61
N THR A 292 4.77 -0.77 10.04
CA THR A 292 3.86 -1.52 9.18
C THR A 292 2.64 -0.72 8.76
N SER A 293 2.23 0.27 9.56
CA SER A 293 1.07 1.12 9.30
C SER A 293 1.50 2.47 8.77
N THR A 294 0.96 2.88 7.64
CA THR A 294 1.22 4.21 7.09
C THR A 294 0.30 5.24 7.76
N ALA A 295 0.89 6.32 8.23
CA ALA A 295 0.17 7.40 8.89
C ALA A 295 -0.77 8.17 7.94
N LEU A 296 -1.72 8.89 8.52
CA LEU A 296 -2.49 9.96 7.87
C LEU A 296 -2.10 11.31 8.46
N VAL A 297 -2.05 12.34 7.62
CA VAL A 297 -1.78 13.72 8.05
C VAL A 297 -2.95 14.61 7.63
N ARG A 298 -3.56 15.32 8.58
CA ARG A 298 -4.63 16.29 8.32
C ARG A 298 -4.61 17.41 9.36
N GLY A 299 -4.76 18.65 8.89
CA GLY A 299 -4.67 19.81 9.78
C GLY A 299 -3.31 19.83 10.50
N GLU A 300 -3.30 20.02 11.79
CA GLU A 300 -2.09 20.02 12.62
C GLU A 300 -1.78 18.62 13.23
N CYS A 301 -2.38 17.55 12.70
CA CYS A 301 -2.30 16.22 13.27
C CYS A 301 -1.66 15.19 12.35
N VAL A 302 -0.88 14.31 12.96
CA VAL A 302 -0.44 13.02 12.41
C VAL A 302 -1.15 11.92 13.17
N PHE A 303 -1.90 11.07 12.46
CA PHE A 303 -2.57 9.91 13.03
C PHE A 303 -1.88 8.64 12.55
N SER A 304 -1.52 7.76 13.46
CA SER A 304 -0.86 6.50 13.12
C SER A 304 -1.05 5.46 14.23
N ALA A 305 -0.79 4.19 13.91
CA ALA A 305 -0.59 3.20 14.94
C ALA A 305 0.84 3.25 15.49
N ARG A 306 1.05 2.71 16.68
CA ARG A 306 2.36 2.24 17.16
C ARG A 306 2.56 0.77 16.79
N THR A 307 3.78 0.29 16.79
CA THR A 307 4.10 -1.12 16.52
C THR A 307 3.45 -2.08 17.52
N THR A 308 3.07 -1.59 18.68
CA THR A 308 2.41 -2.30 19.77
C THR A 308 0.89 -2.28 19.70
N GLY A 309 0.31 -1.50 18.77
CA GLY A 309 -1.13 -1.53 18.44
C GLY A 309 -1.93 -0.32 18.90
N GLU A 310 -1.32 0.60 19.66
CA GLU A 310 -1.99 1.83 20.07
C GLU A 310 -2.19 2.76 18.86
N LEU A 311 -3.36 3.37 18.74
CA LEU A 311 -3.61 4.47 17.81
C LEU A 311 -3.24 5.79 18.47
N VAL A 312 -2.44 6.62 17.81
CA VAL A 312 -1.91 7.88 18.34
C VAL A 312 -2.22 9.06 17.43
N CYS A 313 -2.35 10.22 18.05
CA CYS A 313 -2.30 11.51 17.38
C CYS A 313 -1.10 12.31 17.86
N LEU A 314 -0.28 12.77 16.93
CA LEU A 314 0.83 13.66 17.21
C LEU A 314 0.60 15.04 16.57
N GLU A 315 1.08 16.08 17.22
CA GLU A 315 1.17 17.41 16.62
C GLU A 315 2.25 17.42 15.52
N TRP A 316 1.88 17.79 14.31
CA TRP A 316 2.78 17.63 13.16
C TRP A 316 4.06 18.48 13.27
N GLY A 317 3.99 19.66 13.90
CA GLY A 317 5.09 20.60 14.00
C GLY A 317 6.20 20.16 14.98
N THR A 318 5.83 19.47 16.04
CA THR A 318 6.72 19.12 17.17
C THR A 318 6.86 17.63 17.41
N GLY A 319 5.95 16.79 16.90
CA GLY A 319 5.86 15.37 17.23
C GLY A 319 5.33 15.09 18.63
N ARG A 320 4.85 16.12 19.35
CA ARG A 320 4.26 15.96 20.67
C ARG A 320 2.97 15.12 20.58
N GLU A 321 2.87 14.12 21.44
CA GLU A 321 1.65 13.32 21.54
C GLU A 321 0.50 14.16 22.11
N LEU A 322 -0.62 14.16 21.39
CA LEU A 322 -1.86 14.82 21.80
C LEU A 322 -2.77 13.85 22.53
N TRP A 323 -2.85 12.62 22.04
CA TRP A 323 -3.58 11.52 22.66
C TRP A 323 -3.12 10.17 22.12
N GLN A 324 -3.43 9.12 22.89
CA GLN A 324 -3.24 7.70 22.57
C GLN A 324 -4.49 6.93 22.97
N VAL A 325 -4.88 5.94 22.16
CA VAL A 325 -6.01 5.03 22.40
C VAL A 325 -5.56 3.59 22.21
N GLU A 326 -5.90 2.74 23.15
CA GLU A 326 -5.74 1.29 23.11
C GLU A 326 -7.04 0.59 22.69
N GLY A 327 -6.96 -0.68 22.27
CA GLY A 327 -8.13 -1.50 21.98
C GLY A 327 -8.75 -1.29 20.60
N VAL A 328 -8.18 -0.44 19.74
CA VAL A 328 -8.58 -0.33 18.33
C VAL A 328 -8.22 -1.62 17.60
N THR A 329 -7.02 -2.15 17.83
CA THR A 329 -6.62 -3.52 17.47
C THR A 329 -6.06 -4.27 18.67
N ALA A 330 -5.85 -5.61 18.55
CA ALA A 330 -5.23 -6.38 19.60
C ALA A 330 -3.77 -5.95 19.82
N PRO A 331 -3.33 -5.75 21.08
CA PRO A 331 -1.96 -5.35 21.37
C PRO A 331 -0.98 -6.46 20.98
N GLY A 332 0.22 -6.07 20.57
CA GLY A 332 1.31 -6.99 20.27
C GLY A 332 2.29 -6.47 19.25
N ASN A 333 3.52 -6.96 19.31
CA ASN A 333 4.56 -6.53 18.37
C ASN A 333 4.17 -6.86 16.91
N GLY A 334 4.27 -5.88 16.03
CA GLY A 334 3.85 -5.98 14.63
C GLY A 334 2.35 -5.77 14.41
N ALA A 335 1.61 -5.25 15.41
CA ALA A 335 0.24 -4.82 15.23
C ALA A 335 0.14 -3.72 14.15
N GLY A 336 -0.94 -3.74 13.38
CA GLY A 336 -1.15 -2.82 12.27
C GLY A 336 -2.59 -2.31 12.18
N ILE A 337 -2.72 -1.04 11.83
CA ILE A 337 -4.01 -0.40 11.55
C ILE A 337 -3.84 0.41 10.26
N HIS A 338 -4.54 0.02 9.20
CA HIS A 338 -4.57 0.78 7.96
C HIS A 338 -5.66 1.85 8.04
N LEU A 339 -5.29 3.10 7.79
CA LEU A 339 -6.16 4.25 7.91
C LEU A 339 -6.48 4.85 6.54
N VAL A 340 -7.76 5.17 6.29
CA VAL A 340 -8.26 5.82 5.07
C VAL A 340 -9.24 6.92 5.44
N TRP A 341 -9.03 8.12 4.93
CA TRP A 341 -10.01 9.22 5.07
C TRP A 341 -11.21 8.98 4.17
N ASN A 342 -12.42 9.17 4.71
CA ASN A 342 -13.66 9.30 3.96
C ASN A 342 -14.47 10.48 4.51
N GLY A 343 -14.42 11.62 3.82
CA GLY A 343 -14.98 12.86 4.32
C GLY A 343 -14.32 13.30 5.65
N ASP A 344 -15.12 13.53 6.69
CA ASP A 344 -14.67 13.94 8.02
C ASP A 344 -14.40 12.76 8.97
N SER A 345 -14.51 11.53 8.48
CA SER A 345 -14.26 10.33 9.26
C SER A 345 -13.19 9.46 8.64
N VAL A 346 -12.77 8.45 9.38
CA VAL A 346 -11.73 7.49 9.00
C VAL A 346 -12.35 6.11 8.95
N LEU A 347 -11.92 5.33 7.96
CA LEU A 347 -12.05 3.88 7.94
C LEU A 347 -10.71 3.31 8.39
N ALA A 348 -10.69 2.60 9.51
CA ALA A 348 -9.51 1.96 10.08
C ALA A 348 -9.68 0.45 9.95
N PHE A 349 -8.81 -0.19 9.18
CA PHE A 349 -8.79 -1.65 9.07
C PHE A 349 -7.69 -2.20 9.95
N THR A 350 -8.07 -3.06 10.89
CA THR A 350 -7.14 -3.66 11.85
C THR A 350 -6.55 -4.96 11.31
N ASP A 351 -5.39 -5.33 11.80
CA ASP A 351 -4.76 -6.61 11.48
C ASP A 351 -5.49 -7.84 12.09
N GLN A 352 -6.57 -7.60 12.86
CA GLN A 352 -7.51 -8.63 13.30
C GLN A 352 -8.66 -8.85 12.30
N GLY A 353 -8.72 -8.04 11.23
CA GLY A 353 -9.74 -8.12 10.18
C GLY A 353 -11.01 -7.34 10.49
N ASP A 354 -10.97 -6.42 11.45
CA ASP A 354 -12.07 -5.51 11.74
C ASP A 354 -11.95 -4.25 10.89
N LEU A 355 -13.05 -3.81 10.32
CA LEU A 355 -13.21 -2.46 9.79
C LEU A 355 -13.89 -1.59 10.85
N VAL A 356 -13.25 -0.49 11.22
CA VAL A 356 -13.74 0.46 12.20
C VAL A 356 -14.01 1.79 11.51
N ARG A 357 -15.19 2.36 11.71
CA ARG A 357 -15.50 3.74 11.35
C ARG A 357 -15.28 4.64 12.56
N ALA A 358 -14.52 5.71 12.39
CA ALA A 358 -14.19 6.59 13.51
C ALA A 358 -14.10 8.07 13.09
N ARG A 359 -14.28 8.99 14.04
CA ARG A 359 -13.83 10.37 13.94
C ARG A 359 -12.53 10.55 14.68
N MET A 360 -11.61 11.26 14.06
CA MET A 360 -10.31 11.59 14.67
C MET A 360 -10.02 13.08 14.50
N SER A 361 -9.57 13.70 15.58
CA SER A 361 -9.15 15.10 15.61
C SER A 361 -8.00 15.30 16.61
N SER A 362 -7.48 16.51 16.73
CA SER A 362 -6.52 16.86 17.80
C SER A 362 -7.09 16.67 19.22
N LYS A 363 -8.43 16.60 19.36
CA LYS A 363 -9.12 16.48 20.65
C LYS A 363 -9.37 15.04 21.09
N GLY A 364 -9.26 14.06 20.18
CA GLY A 364 -9.49 12.67 20.53
C GLY A 364 -9.98 11.79 19.35
N TYR A 365 -10.34 10.59 19.74
CA TYR A 365 -10.86 9.49 18.92
C TYR A 365 -12.28 9.15 19.38
N GLU A 366 -13.18 8.95 18.42
CA GLU A 366 -14.55 8.49 18.64
C GLU A 366 -14.86 7.36 17.67
N GLU A 367 -15.07 6.14 18.17
CA GLU A 367 -15.52 5.01 17.36
C GLU A 367 -17.02 5.16 17.04
N LEU A 368 -17.37 5.12 15.75
CA LEU A 368 -18.74 5.24 15.26
C LEU A 368 -19.38 3.88 14.95
N GLY A 369 -18.55 2.85 14.84
CA GLY A 369 -18.99 1.48 14.60
C GLY A 369 -17.85 0.59 14.15
N ARG A 370 -18.02 -0.69 14.36
CA ARG A 370 -17.06 -1.76 14.05
C ARG A 370 -17.78 -2.91 13.36
N ALA A 371 -17.13 -3.51 12.37
CA ALA A 371 -17.60 -4.72 11.71
C ALA A 371 -16.44 -5.67 11.46
N HIS A 372 -16.57 -6.91 11.85
CA HIS A 372 -15.61 -7.96 11.53
C HIS A 372 -15.84 -8.46 10.09
N LEU A 373 -14.79 -8.44 9.25
CA LEU A 373 -14.88 -8.83 7.85
C LEU A 373 -14.28 -10.22 7.60
N LEU A 374 -13.13 -10.51 8.21
CA LEU A 374 -12.37 -11.75 8.02
C LEU A 374 -11.39 -11.99 9.17
N ASP A 375 -10.97 -13.22 9.36
CA ASP A 375 -9.99 -13.61 10.38
C ASP A 375 -8.55 -13.35 9.92
N GLY A 376 -7.66 -13.06 10.87
CA GLY A 376 -6.22 -13.12 10.63
C GLY A 376 -5.79 -14.57 10.31
N THR A 377 -4.95 -14.75 9.30
CA THR A 377 -4.49 -16.09 8.88
C THR A 377 -3.00 -16.28 9.00
N TYR A 378 -2.21 -15.21 8.86
CA TYR A 378 -0.76 -15.25 8.95
C TYR A 378 -0.29 -15.25 10.40
N SER A 379 0.52 -16.25 10.79
CA SER A 379 1.06 -16.35 12.15
C SER A 379 2.29 -15.44 12.32
N PHE A 380 2.22 -14.51 13.25
CA PHE A 380 3.33 -13.64 13.59
C PHE A 380 3.38 -13.40 15.12
N ASN A 381 4.51 -13.75 15.74
CA ASN A 381 4.74 -13.57 17.18
C ASN A 381 3.59 -14.13 18.05
N GLY A 382 3.07 -15.31 17.69
CA GLY A 382 2.00 -15.98 18.45
C GLY A 382 0.58 -15.45 18.21
N SER A 383 0.41 -14.48 17.33
CA SER A 383 -0.89 -13.94 16.91
C SER A 383 -1.13 -14.15 15.43
N LYS A 384 -2.38 -14.30 15.03
CA LYS A 384 -2.76 -14.33 13.62
C LYS A 384 -3.13 -12.94 13.15
N ARG A 385 -2.65 -12.56 11.94
CA ARG A 385 -2.79 -11.22 11.36
C ARG A 385 -3.36 -11.26 9.95
N ALA A 386 -4.08 -10.20 9.59
CA ALA A 386 -4.50 -9.84 8.25
C ALA A 386 -3.83 -8.50 7.88
N TRP A 387 -2.67 -8.56 7.24
CA TRP A 387 -1.85 -7.36 7.01
C TRP A 387 -2.13 -6.62 5.71
N ALA A 388 -2.85 -7.22 4.77
CA ALA A 388 -3.17 -6.58 3.52
C ALA A 388 -4.11 -5.38 3.74
N MET A 389 -3.74 -4.21 3.27
CA MET A 389 -4.62 -3.04 3.29
C MET A 389 -5.84 -3.29 2.39
N PRO A 390 -7.08 -3.02 2.82
CA PRO A 390 -8.25 -3.12 1.96
C PRO A 390 -8.28 -2.05 0.87
N ALA A 391 -9.01 -2.33 -0.21
CA ALA A 391 -9.42 -1.34 -1.20
C ALA A 391 -10.83 -0.83 -0.90
N PHE A 392 -11.12 0.40 -1.34
CA PHE A 392 -12.42 1.04 -1.19
C PHE A 392 -12.86 1.61 -2.54
N ALA A 393 -13.97 1.13 -3.06
CA ALA A 393 -14.52 1.58 -4.33
C ALA A 393 -16.03 1.34 -4.41
N ASN A 394 -16.75 2.20 -5.13
CA ASN A 394 -18.17 2.04 -5.42
C ASN A 394 -19.01 1.71 -4.17
N ARG A 395 -18.73 2.36 -3.04
CA ARG A 395 -19.36 2.15 -1.71
C ARG A 395 -19.21 0.71 -1.18
N HIS A 396 -18.10 0.04 -1.53
CA HIS A 396 -17.74 -1.26 -1.01
C HIS A 396 -16.32 -1.24 -0.42
N VAL A 397 -16.06 -2.17 0.47
CA VAL A 397 -14.72 -2.52 0.94
C VAL A 397 -14.35 -3.90 0.43
N PHE A 398 -13.11 -4.02 -0.05
CA PHE A 398 -12.52 -5.27 -0.53
C PHE A 398 -11.34 -5.61 0.37
N ALA A 399 -11.48 -6.60 1.22
CA ALA A 399 -10.45 -7.03 2.17
C ALA A 399 -10.04 -8.48 1.91
N ARG A 400 -8.78 -8.82 2.20
CA ARG A 400 -8.28 -10.17 2.02
C ARG A 400 -7.47 -10.68 3.21
N ASN A 401 -7.43 -12.00 3.34
CA ASN A 401 -6.43 -12.76 4.10
C ASN A 401 -5.75 -13.79 3.16
N ASP A 402 -5.09 -14.84 3.71
CA ASP A 402 -4.44 -15.88 2.89
C ASP A 402 -5.41 -16.97 2.39
N ARG A 403 -6.70 -16.79 2.51
CA ARG A 403 -7.73 -17.79 2.14
C ARG A 403 -8.86 -17.21 1.32
N GLU A 404 -9.21 -15.96 1.56
CA GLU A 404 -10.37 -15.33 0.95
C GLU A 404 -10.18 -13.85 0.66
N LEU A 405 -10.88 -13.38 -0.37
CA LEU A 405 -11.15 -11.98 -0.68
C LEU A 405 -12.63 -11.74 -0.40
N VAL A 406 -12.93 -10.72 0.38
CA VAL A 406 -14.28 -10.37 0.83
C VAL A 406 -14.67 -9.01 0.28
N CYS A 407 -15.86 -8.91 -0.28
CA CYS A 407 -16.52 -7.65 -0.61
C CYS A 407 -17.68 -7.41 0.35
N ALA A 408 -17.72 -6.24 0.99
CA ALA A 408 -18.82 -5.86 1.87
C ALA A 408 -19.36 -4.47 1.51
N ASP A 409 -20.68 -4.32 1.63
CA ASP A 409 -21.41 -3.11 1.28
C ASP A 409 -21.28 -2.05 2.38
N LEU A 410 -20.91 -0.83 1.96
CA LEU A 410 -20.81 0.37 2.79
C LEU A 410 -21.87 1.43 2.43
N THR A 411 -22.86 1.08 1.59
CA THR A 411 -23.88 2.01 1.11
C THR A 411 -24.72 2.52 2.29
N ALA A 412 -24.81 3.84 2.44
CA ALA A 412 -25.72 4.44 3.39
C ALA A 412 -27.17 4.06 3.07
N ALA A 413 -27.96 3.73 4.11
CA ALA A 413 -29.40 3.56 3.94
C ALA A 413 -30.00 4.84 3.36
N THR A 414 -30.84 4.68 2.32
CA THR A 414 -31.64 5.81 1.80
C THR A 414 -32.52 6.30 2.93
N ARG A 415 -32.40 7.58 3.30
CA ARG A 415 -33.41 8.19 4.19
C ARG A 415 -34.68 8.28 3.36
N GLU A 416 -35.70 7.47 3.69
CA GLU A 416 -37.05 7.65 3.21
C GLU A 416 -37.64 8.99 3.70
#